data_bf2e2ce720ec5680d0bcb90a09f63590
#
_entry.id   bf2e2ce720ec5680d0bcb90a09f63590
#
_cell.length_a   1.000
_cell.length_b   1.000
_cell.length_c   1.000
_cell.angle_alpha   90.00
_cell.angle_beta   90.00
_cell.angle_gamma   90.00
#
_symmetry.space_group_name_H-M   'P 1'
#
loop_
_entity.id
_entity.type
_entity.pdbx_description
1 polymer ?
#
loop_
_entity_poly.entity_id
_entity_poly.type
_entity_poly.pdbx_seq_one_letter_code
_entity_poly.pdbx_strand_id
1 'polypeptide(L)'
;MQHVLLPTRKVTKHSDNVGGRFSVLTPVGLLPIAVAGFDIEQLVAGAADMEKACGADVPFAENPAAIYAATRNELYRNGKKIEILVNFC
;
A
#
# COMPACT_ATOMS: atom_id res chain seq x y z
N MET A 1 12.41 -6.27 0.45
CA MET A 1 12.52 -6.49 -1.00
C MET A 1 13.90 -6.85 -1.44
N GLN A 2 14.39 -7.89 -0.98
CA GLN A 2 15.80 -8.15 -1.15
C GLN A 2 16.17 -8.91 -2.41
N HIS A 3 15.26 -9.34 -3.21
CA HIS A 3 15.61 -10.13 -4.37
C HIS A 3 15.21 -9.51 -5.68
N VAL A 4 14.80 -8.27 -5.66
CA VAL A 4 14.15 -7.66 -6.81
C VAL A 4 15.10 -7.49 -7.97
N LEU A 5 16.32 -7.10 -7.69
CA LEU A 5 17.24 -6.70 -8.75
C LEU A 5 18.36 -7.67 -8.98
N LEU A 6 18.19 -8.90 -8.65
CA LEU A 6 19.24 -9.86 -8.87
C LEU A 6 19.33 -10.19 -10.34
N PRO A 7 20.47 -9.93 -10.97
CA PRO A 7 20.55 -9.96 -12.42
C PRO A 7 20.65 -11.34 -13.03
N THR A 8 20.98 -12.32 -12.24
CA THR A 8 21.21 -13.62 -12.82
C THR A 8 19.98 -14.47 -12.64
N ARG A 9 20.14 -15.68 -12.41
CA ARG A 9 19.02 -16.60 -12.30
C ARG A 9 18.21 -16.45 -11.03
N LYS A 10 18.60 -15.59 -10.18
CA LYS A 10 17.77 -15.29 -9.04
C LYS A 10 16.51 -14.67 -9.52
N VAL A 11 15.43 -15.26 -9.19
CA VAL A 11 14.16 -14.70 -9.54
C VAL A 11 13.54 -14.06 -8.32
N THR A 12 12.71 -13.11 -8.59
CA THR A 12 11.90 -12.48 -7.59
C THR A 12 10.99 -13.52 -6.96
N LYS A 13 11.01 -13.60 -5.66
CA LYS A 13 10.26 -14.62 -4.97
C LYS A 13 9.12 -13.99 -4.20
N HIS A 14 7.94 -14.54 -4.39
CA HIS A 14 6.78 -14.09 -3.64
C HIS A 14 6.90 -14.52 -2.18
N SER A 15 6.59 -13.61 -1.28
CA SER A 15 6.59 -13.92 0.14
C SER A 15 5.40 -14.79 0.49
N ASP A 16 5.65 -15.90 1.15
CA ASP A 16 4.59 -16.86 1.46
C ASP A 16 3.59 -16.33 2.48
N ASN A 17 3.98 -15.32 3.25
CA ASN A 17 3.11 -14.77 4.30
C ASN A 17 2.37 -13.52 3.87
N VAL A 18 2.40 -13.19 2.59
CA VAL A 18 1.67 -12.04 2.06
C VAL A 18 0.65 -12.53 1.06
N GLY A 19 -0.62 -12.27 1.31
CA GLY A 19 -1.67 -12.63 0.39
C GLY A 19 -1.60 -11.83 -0.90
N GLY A 20 -2.07 -12.42 -2.02
CA GLY A 20 -1.94 -11.79 -3.33
C GLY A 20 -2.49 -10.38 -3.41
N ARG A 21 -3.66 -10.16 -2.85
CA ARG A 21 -4.31 -8.84 -2.91
C ARG A 21 -3.63 -7.78 -2.04
N PHE A 22 -2.67 -8.17 -1.23
CA PHE A 22 -1.91 -7.25 -0.38
C PHE A 22 -0.45 -7.14 -0.82
N SER A 23 -0.11 -7.58 -2.01
CA SER A 23 1.28 -7.81 -2.39
C SER A 23 1.84 -6.80 -3.38
N VAL A 24 1.14 -5.69 -3.62
CA VAL A 24 1.57 -4.72 -4.64
C VAL A 24 2.96 -4.13 -4.35
N LEU A 25 3.29 -3.95 -3.09
CA LEU A 25 4.58 -3.40 -2.68
C LEU A 25 5.65 -4.47 -2.46
N THR A 26 5.34 -5.71 -2.79
CA THR A 26 6.31 -6.79 -2.79
C THR A 26 6.81 -7.01 -4.22
N PRO A 27 7.79 -7.90 -4.43
CA PRO A 27 8.24 -8.19 -5.79
C PRO A 27 7.14 -8.58 -6.76
N VAL A 28 6.04 -9.16 -6.28
CA VAL A 28 4.92 -9.53 -7.14
C VAL A 28 4.35 -8.34 -7.89
N GLY A 29 4.20 -7.21 -7.21
CA GLY A 29 3.70 -5.99 -7.84
C GLY A 29 4.81 -5.13 -8.40
N LEU A 30 5.93 -5.01 -7.70
CA LEU A 30 6.98 -4.08 -8.07
C LEU A 30 7.70 -4.46 -9.34
N LEU A 31 7.89 -5.75 -9.59
CA LEU A 31 8.59 -6.18 -10.78
C LEU A 31 7.85 -5.80 -12.06
N PRO A 32 6.57 -6.15 -12.24
CA PRO A 32 5.86 -5.71 -13.44
C PRO A 32 5.74 -4.20 -13.54
N ILE A 33 5.61 -3.48 -12.43
CA ILE A 33 5.53 -2.03 -12.45
C ILE A 33 6.86 -1.44 -12.93
N ALA A 34 7.98 -1.99 -12.50
CA ALA A 34 9.29 -1.56 -12.95
C ALA A 34 9.48 -1.84 -14.44
N VAL A 35 9.03 -3.01 -14.90
CA VAL A 35 9.12 -3.37 -16.32
C VAL A 35 8.28 -2.40 -17.16
N ALA A 36 7.17 -1.93 -16.63
CA ALA A 36 6.33 -0.95 -17.32
C ALA A 36 6.96 0.45 -17.39
N GLY A 37 8.05 0.69 -16.67
CA GLY A 37 8.77 1.94 -16.76
C GLY A 37 8.49 2.93 -15.64
N PHE A 38 7.71 2.55 -14.65
CA PHE A 38 7.42 3.43 -13.54
C PHE A 38 8.56 3.41 -12.52
N ASP A 39 8.68 4.51 -11.79
CA ASP A 39 9.71 4.65 -10.76
C ASP A 39 9.25 3.97 -9.47
N ILE A 40 9.75 2.78 -9.24
CA ILE A 40 9.38 2.02 -8.04
C ILE A 40 9.98 2.60 -6.77
N GLU A 41 11.08 3.34 -6.88
CA GLU A 41 11.67 3.99 -5.70
C GLU A 41 10.73 5.06 -5.16
N GLN A 42 10.14 5.84 -6.03
CA GLN A 42 9.15 6.84 -5.62
C GLN A 42 7.89 6.18 -5.08
N LEU A 43 7.47 5.08 -5.66
CA LEU A 43 6.32 4.34 -5.17
C LEU A 43 6.54 3.86 -3.74
N VAL A 44 7.68 3.26 -3.49
CA VAL A 44 8.01 2.77 -2.16
C VAL A 44 8.20 3.92 -1.17
N ALA A 45 8.79 5.02 -1.62
CA ALA A 45 8.94 6.20 -0.79
C ALA A 45 7.59 6.77 -0.36
N GLY A 46 6.61 6.77 -1.25
CA GLY A 46 5.26 7.21 -0.91
C GLY A 46 4.63 6.31 0.16
N ALA A 47 4.84 5.01 0.05
CA ALA A 47 4.35 4.08 1.06
C ALA A 47 5.02 4.32 2.42
N ALA A 48 6.33 4.58 2.41
CA ALA A 48 7.06 4.86 3.64
C ALA A 48 6.57 6.15 4.30
N ASP A 49 6.29 7.17 3.50
CA ASP A 49 5.77 8.43 4.02
C ASP A 49 4.40 8.23 4.68
N MET A 50 3.53 7.46 4.04
CA MET A 50 2.23 7.18 4.60
C MET A 50 2.34 6.31 5.86
N GLU A 51 3.27 5.39 5.90
CA GLU A 51 3.50 4.59 7.08
C GLU A 51 3.85 5.47 8.28
N LYS A 52 4.69 6.48 8.08
CA LYS A 52 5.02 7.42 9.14
C LYS A 52 3.80 8.23 9.58
N ALA A 53 3.00 8.67 8.64
CA ALA A 53 1.82 9.47 8.95
C ALA A 53 0.75 8.67 9.69
N CYS A 54 0.72 7.36 9.49
CA CYS A 54 -0.29 6.48 10.07
C CYS A 54 0.23 5.64 11.22
N GLY A 55 1.40 5.96 11.74
CA GLY A 55 2.02 5.20 12.82
C GLY A 55 1.20 5.21 14.10
N ALA A 56 1.44 4.20 14.94
CA ALA A 56 0.68 4.06 16.19
C ALA A 56 0.93 5.20 17.18
N ASP A 57 2.07 5.86 17.05
CA ASP A 57 2.44 6.97 17.93
C ASP A 57 1.94 8.33 17.42
N VAL A 58 1.28 8.37 16.28
CA VAL A 58 0.73 9.61 15.74
C VAL A 58 -0.62 9.87 16.42
N PRO A 59 -0.87 11.12 16.89
CA PRO A 59 -2.16 11.43 17.52
C PRO A 59 -3.32 11.18 16.56
N PHE A 60 -4.45 10.77 17.11
CA PHE A 60 -5.63 10.44 16.31
C PHE A 60 -6.01 11.55 15.34
N ALA A 61 -6.01 12.79 15.80
CA ALA A 61 -6.44 13.93 14.99
C ALA A 61 -5.51 14.20 13.80
N GLU A 62 -4.30 13.66 13.82
CA GLU A 62 -3.31 13.88 12.78
C GLU A 62 -3.04 12.61 11.97
N ASN A 63 -3.70 11.52 12.31
CA ASN A 63 -3.46 10.24 11.67
C ASN A 63 -4.53 9.98 10.61
N PRO A 64 -4.16 10.01 9.32
CA PRO A 64 -5.15 9.85 8.25
C PRO A 64 -5.89 8.51 8.30
N ALA A 65 -5.20 7.45 8.67
CA ALA A 65 -5.84 6.14 8.75
C ALA A 65 -6.88 6.08 9.86
N ALA A 66 -6.57 6.69 11.01
CA ALA A 66 -7.50 6.72 12.13
C ALA A 66 -8.74 7.56 11.80
N ILE A 67 -8.53 8.72 11.19
CA ILE A 67 -9.63 9.58 10.77
C ILE A 67 -10.51 8.89 9.75
N TYR A 68 -9.89 8.23 8.78
CA TYR A 68 -10.61 7.50 7.76
C TYR A 68 -11.47 6.38 8.38
N ALA A 69 -10.89 5.61 9.27
CA ALA A 69 -11.58 4.51 9.91
C ALA A 69 -12.78 5.00 10.73
N ALA A 70 -12.59 6.07 11.49
CA ALA A 70 -13.67 6.63 12.29
C ALA A 70 -14.79 7.18 11.42
N THR A 71 -14.46 7.84 10.34
CA THR A 71 -15.43 8.38 9.40
C THR A 71 -16.24 7.27 8.74
N ARG A 72 -15.57 6.21 8.29
CA ARG A 72 -16.24 5.06 7.69
C ARG A 72 -17.21 4.41 8.68
N ASN A 73 -16.77 4.25 9.91
CA ASN A 73 -17.61 3.63 10.94
C ASN A 73 -18.86 4.45 11.20
N GLU A 74 -18.73 5.77 11.26
CA GLU A 74 -19.86 6.65 11.48
C GLU A 74 -20.83 6.61 10.30
N LEU A 75 -20.30 6.62 9.07
CA LEU A 75 -21.13 6.52 7.88
C LEU A 75 -21.86 5.18 7.83
N TYR A 76 -21.20 4.12 8.23
CA TYR A 76 -21.84 2.80 8.28
C TYR A 76 -23.02 2.79 9.25
N ARG A 77 -22.85 3.39 10.42
CA ARG A 77 -23.92 3.50 11.41
C ARG A 77 -25.11 4.26 10.88
N ASN A 78 -24.85 5.21 9.98
CA ASN A 78 -25.91 6.01 9.35
C ASN A 78 -26.49 5.36 8.10
N GLY A 79 -26.18 4.10 7.86
CA GLY A 79 -26.79 3.31 6.78
C GLY A 79 -26.02 3.32 5.48
N LYS A 80 -24.86 3.95 5.41
CA LYS A 80 -24.07 3.99 4.19
C LYS A 80 -23.11 2.81 4.17
N LYS A 81 -23.52 1.74 3.51
CA LYS A 81 -22.83 0.46 3.57
C LYS A 81 -22.00 0.15 2.34
N ILE A 82 -22.00 1.01 1.34
CA ILE A 82 -21.24 0.82 0.11
C ILE A 82 -20.20 1.91 0.02
N GLU A 83 -18.97 1.51 -0.22
CA GLU A 83 -17.85 2.43 -0.41
C GLU A 83 -17.30 2.25 -1.82
N ILE A 84 -17.11 3.36 -2.51
CA ILE A 84 -16.58 3.35 -3.87
C ILE A 84 -15.31 4.19 -3.89
N LEU A 85 -14.21 3.60 -4.34
CA LEU A 85 -12.94 4.31 -4.51
C LEU A 85 -12.78 4.66 -5.99
N VAL A 86 -12.64 5.93 -6.27
CA VAL A 86 -12.50 6.41 -7.64
C VAL A 86 -11.21 7.20 -7.73
N ASN A 87 -10.34 6.79 -8.64
CA ASN A 87 -9.08 7.47 -8.88
C ASN A 87 -9.14 8.26 -10.17
N PHE A 88 -8.64 9.47 -10.11
CA PHE A 88 -8.53 10.34 -11.28
C PHE A 88 -7.05 10.57 -11.58
N CYS A 89 -6.68 10.48 -12.83
CA CYS A 89 -5.31 10.73 -13.25
C CYS A 89 -5.05 12.21 -13.44
#